data_bfb3fad205a5f3d256974677dc8ead12
#
_entry.id   bfb3fad205a5f3d256974677dc8ead12
#
_cell.length_a   1.000
_cell.length_b   1.000
_cell.length_c   1.000
_cell.angle_alpha   90.00
_cell.angle_beta   90.00
_cell.angle_gamma   90.00
#
_symmetry.space_group_name_H-M   'P 1'
#
loop_
_entity.id
_entity.type
_entity.pdbx_description
1 polymer ?
#
loop_
_entity_poly.entity_id
_entity_poly.type
_entity_poly.pdbx_seq_one_letter_code
_entity_poly.pdbx_strand_id
1 'polypeptide(L)'
;MKQMKRTGLSILLLSAILLLVVGTVQAQQGEQGDTGYITGAVYKDINGDGVCIDTGVKGEDPVQGVTIEFVSSDEQTVVTLTTADNGTYGLADAGESYWRVTAKPDATKYFVTSENPLYAPVFPDQGLVQTGYNFCVSDGTIVGPGGTNAVIILPILPESGAAAGINNLWVWVTAVIGLALIGTGVVLEIKRRTG
;
A
#
# COMPACT_ATOMS: atom_id res chain seq x y z
N MET A 1 35.89 70.74 -10.10
CA MET A 1 36.46 69.41 -9.78
C MET A 1 35.92 68.73 -8.50
N LYS A 2 34.78 69.14 -7.94
CA LYS A 2 34.23 68.60 -6.66
C LYS A 2 33.05 67.69 -6.84
N GLN A 3 32.49 67.61 -8.04
CA GLN A 3 31.31 66.75 -8.35
C GLN A 3 31.66 65.29 -8.71
N MET A 4 32.84 65.00 -9.25
CA MET A 4 33.23 63.64 -9.70
C MET A 4 33.57 62.68 -8.56
N LYS A 5 33.87 63.17 -7.35
CA LYS A 5 34.18 62.29 -6.20
C LYS A 5 32.91 61.64 -5.52
N ARG A 6 31.75 62.31 -5.67
CA ARG A 6 30.50 61.84 -5.02
C ARG A 6 29.81 60.71 -5.80
N THR A 7 29.90 60.74 -7.12
CA THR A 7 29.32 59.71 -7.98
C THR A 7 30.08 58.37 -7.91
N GLY A 8 31.42 58.42 -7.79
CA GLY A 8 32.24 57.21 -7.63
C GLY A 8 31.97 56.48 -6.32
N LEU A 9 31.76 57.22 -5.24
CA LEU A 9 31.48 56.60 -3.93
C LEU A 9 30.10 55.95 -3.87
N SER A 10 29.10 56.54 -4.54
CA SER A 10 27.75 55.97 -4.61
C SER A 10 27.68 54.68 -5.43
N ILE A 11 28.44 54.59 -6.53
CA ILE A 11 28.51 53.39 -7.36
C ILE A 11 29.22 52.23 -6.62
N LEU A 12 30.27 52.55 -5.86
CA LEU A 12 31.01 51.59 -5.04
C LEU A 12 30.14 51.03 -3.89
N LEU A 13 29.34 51.87 -3.26
CA LEU A 13 28.37 51.43 -2.23
C LEU A 13 27.25 50.56 -2.81
N LEU A 14 26.73 50.89 -4.00
CA LEU A 14 25.70 50.08 -4.65
C LEU A 14 26.23 48.71 -5.08
N SER A 15 27.47 48.62 -5.55
CA SER A 15 28.08 47.34 -5.92
C SER A 15 28.38 46.45 -4.70
N ALA A 16 28.74 47.06 -3.56
CA ALA A 16 28.97 46.34 -2.31
C ALA A 16 27.64 45.75 -1.73
N ILE A 17 26.53 46.48 -1.87
CA ILE A 17 25.20 46.01 -1.43
C ILE A 17 24.71 44.89 -2.34
N LEU A 18 24.98 44.95 -3.65
CA LEU A 18 24.58 43.89 -4.60
C LEU A 18 25.34 42.60 -4.36
N LEU A 19 26.58 42.66 -3.89
CA LEU A 19 27.39 41.47 -3.53
C LEU A 19 26.96 40.82 -2.21
N LEU A 20 26.32 41.58 -1.31
CA LEU A 20 25.80 41.06 -0.05
C LEU A 20 24.44 40.33 -0.19
N VAL A 21 23.73 40.53 -1.30
CA VAL A 21 22.44 39.88 -1.59
C VAL A 21 22.62 38.52 -2.32
N VAL A 22 23.83 38.17 -2.77
CA VAL A 22 24.15 36.81 -3.16
C VAL A 22 24.30 35.98 -1.86
N GLY A 23 23.27 36.03 -1.03
CA GLY A 23 23.11 35.19 0.11
C GLY A 23 23.25 33.75 -0.35
N THR A 24 24.12 33.06 0.29
CA THR A 24 24.32 31.61 0.24
C THR A 24 22.98 30.93 0.10
N VAL A 25 22.62 30.50 -1.11
CA VAL A 25 21.71 29.38 -1.32
C VAL A 25 22.52 28.20 -0.82
N GLN A 26 22.51 27.96 0.47
CA GLN A 26 22.80 26.65 0.99
C GLN A 26 21.68 25.79 0.44
N ALA A 27 21.98 25.02 -0.61
CA ALA A 27 21.21 23.85 -0.89
C ALA A 27 21.15 23.11 0.46
N GLN A 28 19.97 23.06 1.09
CA GLN A 28 19.71 22.05 2.10
C GLN A 28 19.91 20.74 1.34
N GLN A 29 21.09 20.15 1.49
CA GLN A 29 21.22 18.72 1.36
C GLN A 29 20.26 18.23 2.45
N GLY A 30 19.05 17.86 2.03
CA GLY A 30 18.16 17.06 2.85
C GLY A 30 19.03 15.90 3.29
N GLU A 31 19.13 15.70 4.59
CA GLU A 31 19.76 14.54 5.16
C GLU A 31 19.11 13.36 4.43
N GLN A 32 19.83 12.80 3.45
CA GLN A 32 19.37 11.64 2.71
C GLN A 32 19.50 10.52 3.72
N GLY A 33 18.38 10.19 4.37
CA GLY A 33 18.29 9.09 5.29
C GLY A 33 18.86 7.83 4.62
N ASP A 34 19.39 6.93 5.41
CA ASP A 34 19.88 5.66 4.90
C ASP A 34 18.78 4.98 4.10
N THR A 35 19.09 4.59 2.86
CA THR A 35 18.14 3.87 2.00
C THR A 35 18.46 2.39 2.02
N GLY A 36 17.42 1.58 1.94
CA GLY A 36 17.50 0.14 1.98
C GLY A 36 17.11 -0.52 0.67
N TYR A 37 17.00 -1.84 0.75
CA TYR A 37 16.68 -2.71 -0.38
C TYR A 37 15.77 -3.84 0.09
N ILE A 38 14.67 -4.08 -0.63
CA ILE A 38 13.72 -5.17 -0.34
C ILE A 38 13.66 -6.10 -1.54
N THR A 39 13.89 -7.41 -1.32
CA THR A 39 13.79 -8.42 -2.39
C THR A 39 12.95 -9.60 -2.02
N GLY A 40 12.40 -10.21 -3.06
CA GLY A 40 11.66 -11.44 -2.98
C GLY A 40 11.46 -12.08 -4.34
N ALA A 41 10.68 -13.13 -4.33
CA ALA A 41 10.31 -13.86 -5.54
C ALA A 41 8.88 -14.39 -5.45
N VAL A 42 8.29 -14.68 -6.60
CA VAL A 42 6.99 -15.32 -6.70
C VAL A 42 7.17 -16.66 -7.40
N TYR A 43 6.67 -17.71 -6.77
CA TYR A 43 6.72 -19.07 -7.29
C TYR A 43 5.32 -19.69 -7.36
N LYS A 44 5.17 -20.65 -8.26
CA LYS A 44 3.95 -21.45 -8.34
C LYS A 44 3.90 -22.42 -7.17
N ASP A 45 2.75 -22.52 -6.55
CA ASP A 45 2.44 -23.49 -5.52
C ASP A 45 1.56 -24.59 -6.14
N ILE A 46 2.17 -25.75 -6.34
CA ILE A 46 1.52 -26.88 -7.03
C ILE A 46 0.72 -27.74 -6.06
N ASN A 47 1.15 -27.83 -4.82
CA ASN A 47 0.51 -28.67 -3.81
C ASN A 47 -0.49 -27.91 -2.91
N GLY A 48 -0.47 -26.55 -2.98
CA GLY A 48 -1.41 -25.70 -2.25
C GLY A 48 -1.12 -25.57 -0.76
N ASP A 49 0.12 -25.82 -0.33
CA ASP A 49 0.49 -25.78 1.09
C ASP A 49 0.99 -24.39 1.55
N GLY A 50 1.11 -23.42 0.64
CA GLY A 50 1.59 -22.07 0.91
C GLY A 50 3.11 -21.95 0.98
N VAL A 51 3.85 -23.01 0.68
CA VAL A 51 5.32 -23.05 0.63
C VAL A 51 5.73 -23.50 -0.77
N CYS A 52 6.56 -22.72 -1.46
CA CYS A 52 6.85 -22.97 -2.87
C CYS A 52 8.32 -22.74 -3.27
N ILE A 53 9.21 -22.47 -2.29
CA ILE A 53 10.62 -22.22 -2.55
C ILE A 53 11.45 -23.28 -1.85
N ASP A 54 12.42 -23.86 -2.58
CA ASP A 54 13.33 -24.88 -2.09
C ASP A 54 12.64 -26.14 -1.49
N THR A 55 11.40 -26.40 -1.92
CA THR A 55 10.59 -27.52 -1.42
C THR A 55 10.97 -28.85 -2.06
N GLY A 56 11.61 -28.81 -3.24
CA GLY A 56 11.87 -29.99 -4.07
C GLY A 56 10.62 -30.50 -4.80
N VAL A 57 9.48 -29.84 -4.68
CA VAL A 57 8.26 -30.18 -5.41
C VAL A 57 8.40 -29.79 -6.86
N LYS A 58 8.23 -30.75 -7.77
CA LYS A 58 8.36 -30.50 -9.19
C LYS A 58 7.20 -29.63 -9.71
N GLY A 59 7.54 -28.54 -10.42
CA GLY A 59 6.57 -27.62 -11.00
C GLY A 59 6.30 -26.39 -10.15
N GLU A 60 6.97 -26.25 -9.02
CA GLU A 60 7.04 -25.00 -8.26
C GLU A 60 8.07 -24.09 -8.93
N ASP A 61 7.69 -23.59 -10.10
CA ASP A 61 8.52 -22.77 -10.96
C ASP A 61 8.30 -21.28 -10.67
N PRO A 62 9.30 -20.41 -10.95
CA PRO A 62 9.16 -18.96 -10.81
C PRO A 62 8.04 -18.42 -11.71
N VAL A 63 7.30 -17.42 -11.22
CA VAL A 63 6.18 -16.79 -11.93
C VAL A 63 6.53 -15.37 -12.32
N GLN A 64 6.60 -15.12 -13.62
CA GLN A 64 6.83 -13.81 -14.23
C GLN A 64 5.56 -12.97 -14.27
N GLY A 65 5.73 -11.63 -14.24
CA GLY A 65 4.67 -10.67 -14.55
C GLY A 65 3.65 -10.49 -13.42
N VAL A 66 3.95 -10.99 -12.22
CA VAL A 66 3.13 -10.71 -11.04
C VAL A 66 3.39 -9.29 -10.55
N THR A 67 2.35 -8.52 -10.35
CA THR A 67 2.44 -7.17 -9.80
C THR A 67 2.73 -7.23 -8.31
N ILE A 68 3.75 -6.51 -7.86
CA ILE A 68 4.10 -6.34 -6.45
C ILE A 68 3.95 -4.87 -6.09
N GLU A 69 3.15 -4.59 -5.09
CA GLU A 69 2.94 -3.25 -4.56
C GLU A 69 3.64 -3.09 -3.21
N PHE A 70 4.41 -2.02 -3.08
CA PHE A 70 5.07 -1.60 -1.85
C PHE A 70 4.42 -0.31 -1.38
N VAL A 71 4.04 -0.27 -0.11
CA VAL A 71 3.44 0.92 0.52
C VAL A 71 4.17 1.21 1.82
N SER A 72 4.71 2.43 1.97
CA SER A 72 5.33 2.87 3.21
C SER A 72 4.30 2.98 4.34
N SER A 73 4.72 2.91 5.59
CA SER A 73 3.82 2.91 6.76
C SER A 73 3.02 4.21 6.92
N ASP A 74 3.51 5.32 6.37
CA ASP A 74 2.83 6.61 6.33
C ASP A 74 1.92 6.77 5.10
N GLU A 75 1.86 5.74 4.24
CA GLU A 75 1.11 5.71 2.98
C GLU A 75 1.47 6.81 1.96
N GLN A 76 2.58 7.53 2.18
CA GLN A 76 3.01 8.62 1.28
C GLN A 76 3.77 8.08 0.06
N THR A 77 4.41 6.91 0.19
CA THR A 77 5.16 6.30 -0.90
C THR A 77 4.51 4.99 -1.31
N VAL A 78 4.14 4.92 -2.58
CA VAL A 78 3.61 3.71 -3.22
C VAL A 78 4.44 3.39 -4.45
N VAL A 79 5.05 2.21 -4.49
CA VAL A 79 5.82 1.72 -5.63
C VAL A 79 5.21 0.43 -6.13
N THR A 80 5.09 0.30 -7.44
CA THR A 80 4.58 -0.90 -8.09
C THR A 80 5.61 -1.45 -9.07
N LEU A 81 5.96 -2.72 -8.91
CA LEU A 81 6.89 -3.45 -9.77
C LEU A 81 6.22 -4.71 -10.31
N THR A 82 6.85 -5.36 -11.28
CA THR A 82 6.45 -6.68 -11.75
C THR A 82 7.61 -7.66 -11.62
N THR A 83 7.32 -8.93 -11.34
CA THR A 83 8.34 -9.97 -11.28
C THR A 83 8.99 -10.18 -12.65
N ALA A 84 10.31 -10.38 -12.64
CA ALA A 84 11.11 -10.69 -13.81
C ALA A 84 10.88 -12.14 -14.30
N ASP A 85 11.56 -12.54 -15.40
CA ASP A 85 11.42 -13.87 -16.00
C ASP A 85 11.75 -15.01 -15.03
N ASN A 86 12.63 -14.75 -14.07
CA ASN A 86 13.01 -15.69 -13.02
C ASN A 86 12.14 -15.57 -11.75
N GLY A 87 11.00 -14.88 -11.83
CA GLY A 87 10.08 -14.68 -10.73
C GLY A 87 10.55 -13.68 -9.67
N THR A 88 11.76 -13.13 -9.76
CA THR A 88 12.30 -12.22 -8.74
C THR A 88 11.80 -10.79 -8.90
N TYR A 89 11.83 -10.05 -7.78
CA TYR A 89 11.57 -8.62 -7.75
C TYR A 89 12.45 -7.94 -6.69
N GLY A 90 12.62 -6.62 -6.81
CA GLY A 90 13.38 -5.86 -5.83
C GLY A 90 13.09 -4.38 -5.89
N LEU A 91 12.89 -3.78 -4.72
CA LEU A 91 12.79 -2.34 -4.52
C LEU A 91 14.13 -1.83 -4.03
N ALA A 92 14.83 -1.04 -4.86
CA ALA A 92 16.00 -0.29 -4.46
C ALA A 92 15.60 1.05 -3.85
N ASP A 93 16.51 1.64 -3.07
CA ASP A 93 16.31 2.94 -2.44
C ASP A 93 15.04 3.05 -1.59
N ALA A 94 14.67 1.96 -0.91
CA ALA A 94 13.60 1.96 0.06
C ALA A 94 14.00 2.84 1.25
N GLY A 95 13.31 3.94 1.48
CA GLY A 95 13.51 4.81 2.65
C GLY A 95 13.16 4.09 3.95
N GLU A 96 13.64 4.64 5.08
CA GLU A 96 13.33 4.10 6.41
C GLU A 96 11.82 4.07 6.65
N SER A 97 11.26 2.87 6.74
CA SER A 97 9.83 2.63 6.97
C SER A 97 9.55 1.16 7.25
N TYR A 98 8.38 0.87 7.82
CA TYR A 98 7.74 -0.44 7.66
C TYR A 98 7.03 -0.48 6.31
N TRP A 99 7.56 -1.26 5.40
CA TRP A 99 6.99 -1.43 4.07
C TRP A 99 6.00 -2.58 4.04
N ARG A 100 4.78 -2.31 3.64
CA ARG A 100 3.80 -3.34 3.29
C ARG A 100 4.05 -3.79 1.85
N VAL A 101 4.39 -5.06 1.68
CA VAL A 101 4.65 -5.71 0.39
C VAL A 101 3.47 -6.60 0.05
N THR A 102 2.81 -6.35 -1.06
CA THR A 102 1.60 -7.06 -1.46
C THR A 102 1.75 -7.63 -2.86
N ALA A 103 1.59 -8.94 -3.00
CA ALA A 103 1.51 -9.57 -4.31
C ALA A 103 0.07 -9.46 -4.86
N LYS A 104 -0.03 -8.98 -6.10
CA LYS A 104 -1.29 -8.79 -6.84
C LYS A 104 -1.20 -9.51 -8.18
N PRO A 105 -1.31 -10.85 -8.22
CA PRO A 105 -1.33 -11.59 -9.47
C PRO A 105 -2.59 -11.27 -10.28
N ASP A 106 -2.57 -11.63 -11.56
CA ASP A 106 -3.78 -11.62 -12.40
C ASP A 106 -4.79 -12.63 -11.82
N ALA A 107 -5.86 -12.13 -11.23
CA ALA A 107 -6.88 -12.94 -10.56
C ALA A 107 -7.60 -13.92 -11.49
N THR A 108 -7.47 -13.76 -12.82
CA THR A 108 -8.01 -14.73 -13.79
C THR A 108 -7.10 -15.95 -13.99
N LYS A 109 -5.84 -15.86 -13.50
CA LYS A 109 -4.82 -16.90 -13.69
C LYS A 109 -4.33 -17.48 -12.38
N TYR A 110 -4.19 -16.64 -11.35
CA TYR A 110 -3.56 -17.00 -10.10
C TYR A 110 -4.25 -16.39 -8.89
N PHE A 111 -4.16 -17.08 -7.77
CA PHE A 111 -4.44 -16.55 -6.43
C PHE A 111 -3.25 -16.82 -5.52
N VAL A 112 -3.06 -15.98 -4.51
CA VAL A 112 -1.96 -16.12 -3.55
C VAL A 112 -2.32 -17.19 -2.52
N THR A 113 -1.40 -18.12 -2.27
CA THR A 113 -1.56 -19.21 -1.29
C THR A 113 -0.75 -19.00 -0.02
N SER A 114 0.32 -18.17 -0.07
CA SER A 114 1.11 -17.79 1.08
C SER A 114 0.51 -16.58 1.83
N GLU A 115 1.15 -16.16 2.92
CA GLU A 115 0.82 -14.91 3.59
C GLU A 115 0.94 -13.72 2.63
N ASN A 116 -0.06 -12.83 2.65
CA ASN A 116 -0.14 -11.63 1.81
C ASN A 116 -1.09 -10.62 2.46
N PRO A 117 -0.65 -9.40 2.82
CA PRO A 117 0.68 -8.84 2.59
C PRO A 117 1.77 -9.31 3.56
N LEU A 118 3.04 -9.10 3.19
CA LEU A 118 4.21 -9.19 4.06
C LEU A 118 4.66 -7.80 4.51
N TYR A 119 5.40 -7.72 5.63
CA TYR A 119 5.89 -6.44 6.17
C TYR A 119 7.40 -6.44 6.32
N ALA A 120 8.08 -5.51 5.65
CA ALA A 120 9.53 -5.38 5.62
C ALA A 120 9.97 -4.14 6.42
N PRO A 121 10.64 -4.31 7.57
CA PRO A 121 11.20 -3.19 8.33
C PRO A 121 12.54 -2.75 7.73
N VAL A 122 12.58 -1.59 7.11
CA VAL A 122 13.80 -0.98 6.59
C VAL A 122 14.23 0.11 7.55
N PHE A 123 15.15 -0.24 8.48
CA PHE A 123 15.70 0.67 9.49
C PHE A 123 17.15 0.28 9.78
N PRO A 124 18.03 1.23 10.16
CA PRO A 124 19.44 0.93 10.46
C PRO A 124 19.64 -0.12 11.55
N ASP A 125 18.78 -0.15 12.55
CA ASP A 125 18.81 -1.09 13.68
C ASP A 125 18.21 -2.47 13.38
N GLN A 126 17.35 -2.57 12.35
CA GLN A 126 16.71 -3.82 11.91
C GLN A 126 17.27 -4.37 10.60
N GLY A 127 18.19 -3.60 9.99
CA GLY A 127 18.82 -3.91 8.72
C GLY A 127 18.16 -3.19 7.54
N LEU A 128 19.00 -2.58 6.73
CA LEU A 128 18.58 -1.88 5.51
C LEU A 128 18.31 -2.85 4.35
N VAL A 129 18.90 -4.05 4.39
CA VAL A 129 18.73 -5.07 3.35
C VAL A 129 17.73 -6.12 3.84
N GLN A 130 16.55 -6.12 3.25
CA GLN A 130 15.46 -7.02 3.55
C GLN A 130 15.30 -8.02 2.40
N THR A 131 15.45 -9.32 2.68
CA THR A 131 15.39 -10.39 1.67
C THR A 131 14.40 -11.47 2.06
N GLY A 132 13.97 -12.25 1.06
CA GLY A 132 13.10 -13.41 1.32
C GLY A 132 11.61 -13.06 1.47
N TYR A 133 11.18 -11.90 0.96
CA TYR A 133 9.77 -11.53 0.89
C TYR A 133 9.11 -12.26 -0.27
N ASN A 134 8.85 -13.55 -0.08
CA ASN A 134 8.44 -14.44 -1.15
C ASN A 134 6.94 -14.73 -1.08
N PHE A 135 6.33 -14.88 -2.25
CA PHE A 135 4.92 -15.23 -2.38
C PHE A 135 4.75 -16.50 -3.19
N CYS A 136 3.78 -17.30 -2.78
CA CYS A 136 3.34 -18.48 -3.48
C CYS A 136 2.00 -18.22 -4.14
N VAL A 137 1.85 -18.63 -5.40
CA VAL A 137 0.61 -18.46 -6.17
C VAL A 137 0.20 -19.78 -6.81
N SER A 138 -1.09 -20.05 -6.83
CA SER A 138 -1.65 -21.24 -7.49
C SER A 138 -2.60 -20.84 -8.61
N ASP A 139 -2.65 -21.62 -9.68
CA ASP A 139 -3.65 -21.51 -10.74
C ASP A 139 -4.91 -22.37 -10.48
N GLY A 140 -5.03 -22.91 -9.27
CA GLY A 140 -6.13 -23.79 -8.88
C GLY A 140 -5.94 -25.24 -9.30
N THR A 141 -4.84 -25.56 -9.98
CA THR A 141 -4.48 -26.94 -10.30
C THR A 141 -3.60 -27.46 -9.17
N ILE A 142 -4.13 -28.26 -8.28
CA ILE A 142 -3.37 -28.91 -7.21
C ILE A 142 -3.03 -30.33 -7.62
N VAL A 143 -1.74 -30.64 -7.58
CA VAL A 143 -1.23 -31.99 -7.82
C VAL A 143 -1.10 -32.68 -6.47
N GLY A 144 -2.04 -33.58 -6.16
CA GLY A 144 -1.99 -34.38 -4.94
C GLY A 144 -0.83 -35.39 -4.94
N PRO A 145 -0.48 -35.96 -3.77
CA PRO A 145 0.50 -37.04 -3.64
C PRO A 145 0.10 -38.20 -4.55
N GLY A 146 0.84 -38.41 -5.64
CA GLY A 146 0.55 -39.46 -6.65
C GLY A 146 0.33 -38.92 -8.07
N GLY A 147 0.48 -37.58 -8.31
CA GLY A 147 0.48 -37.01 -9.66
C GLY A 147 -0.89 -36.93 -10.33
N THR A 148 -1.97 -37.07 -9.59
CA THR A 148 -3.32 -36.84 -10.10
C THR A 148 -3.68 -35.36 -9.97
N ASN A 149 -3.94 -34.69 -11.09
CA ASN A 149 -4.43 -33.32 -11.11
C ASN A 149 -5.81 -33.25 -10.48
N ALA A 150 -5.92 -32.76 -9.27
CA ALA A 150 -7.19 -32.40 -8.66
C ALA A 150 -7.44 -30.91 -8.93
N VAL A 151 -8.45 -30.59 -9.72
CA VAL A 151 -8.94 -29.21 -9.83
C VAL A 151 -9.75 -28.94 -8.56
N ILE A 152 -9.18 -28.20 -7.63
CA ILE A 152 -9.97 -27.66 -6.53
C ILE A 152 -10.73 -26.47 -7.09
N ILE A 153 -12.00 -26.67 -7.40
CA ILE A 153 -12.93 -25.56 -7.55
C ILE A 153 -13.10 -25.01 -6.14
N LEU A 154 -12.34 -23.97 -5.81
CA LEU A 154 -12.62 -23.19 -4.60
C LEU A 154 -14.08 -22.76 -4.72
N PRO A 155 -14.98 -23.12 -3.78
CA PRO A 155 -16.29 -22.50 -3.77
C PRO A 155 -16.03 -21.01 -3.67
N ILE A 156 -16.51 -20.24 -4.67
CA ILE A 156 -16.57 -18.79 -4.58
C ILE A 156 -17.28 -18.56 -3.26
N LEU A 157 -16.54 -18.13 -2.24
CA LEU A 157 -17.15 -17.69 -1.00
C LEU A 157 -18.14 -16.61 -1.43
N PRO A 158 -19.43 -16.76 -1.14
CA PRO A 158 -20.37 -15.69 -1.43
C PRO A 158 -19.77 -14.46 -0.80
N GLU A 159 -19.64 -13.39 -1.58
CA GLU A 159 -19.14 -12.11 -1.07
C GLU A 159 -19.87 -11.86 0.24
N SER A 160 -19.17 -12.05 1.35
CA SER A 160 -19.69 -11.79 2.69
C SER A 160 -19.80 -10.28 2.86
N GLY A 161 -20.76 -9.71 2.19
CA GLY A 161 -20.95 -8.28 2.07
C GLY A 161 -22.02 -7.90 1.06
N ALA A 162 -22.51 -8.83 0.23
CA ALA A 162 -23.83 -8.65 -0.33
C ALA A 162 -24.79 -8.62 0.86
N ALA A 163 -25.02 -7.42 1.41
CA ALA A 163 -26.17 -7.17 2.26
C ALA A 163 -27.33 -7.84 1.52
N ALA A 164 -27.74 -9.01 2.01
CA ALA A 164 -29.01 -9.60 1.62
C ALA A 164 -29.97 -8.44 1.65
N GLY A 165 -30.49 -8.04 0.47
CA GLY A 165 -31.22 -6.80 0.31
C GLY A 165 -32.17 -6.64 1.49
N ILE A 166 -31.76 -5.82 2.43
CA ILE A 166 -32.64 -5.34 3.48
C ILE A 166 -33.65 -4.60 2.65
N ASN A 167 -34.80 -5.27 2.40
CA ASN A 167 -35.91 -4.62 1.77
C ASN A 167 -36.07 -3.29 2.49
N ASN A 168 -35.76 -2.19 1.84
CA ASN A 168 -35.80 -0.83 2.40
C ASN A 168 -37.13 -0.55 3.11
N LEU A 169 -38.11 -1.40 2.87
CA LEU A 169 -39.42 -1.40 3.55
C LEU A 169 -39.30 -1.43 5.08
N TRP A 170 -38.44 -2.29 5.66
CA TRP A 170 -38.29 -2.37 7.10
C TRP A 170 -37.61 -1.14 7.69
N VAL A 171 -36.66 -0.53 6.97
CA VAL A 171 -36.05 0.73 7.40
C VAL A 171 -37.06 1.86 7.40
N TRP A 172 -37.91 1.94 6.39
CA TRP A 172 -38.98 2.93 6.33
C TRP A 172 -40.07 2.69 7.38
N VAL A 173 -40.44 1.44 7.65
CA VAL A 173 -41.40 1.09 8.69
C VAL A 173 -40.91 1.51 10.07
N THR A 174 -39.66 1.24 10.42
CA THR A 174 -39.08 1.66 11.71
C THR A 174 -38.96 3.17 11.82
N ALA A 175 -38.60 3.87 10.75
CA ALA A 175 -38.53 5.34 10.72
C ALA A 175 -39.91 5.98 10.92
N VAL A 176 -40.96 5.45 10.27
CA VAL A 176 -42.34 5.96 10.43
C VAL A 176 -42.88 5.73 11.86
N ILE A 177 -42.62 4.55 12.44
CA ILE A 177 -43.01 4.25 13.83
C ILE A 177 -42.28 5.18 14.80
N GLY A 178 -40.99 5.43 14.61
CA GLY A 178 -40.20 6.36 15.43
C GLY A 178 -40.74 7.78 15.39
N LEU A 179 -41.08 8.30 14.22
CA LEU A 179 -41.67 9.63 14.03
C LEU A 179 -43.07 9.74 14.69
N ALA A 180 -43.90 8.70 14.59
CA ALA A 180 -45.23 8.68 15.21
C ALA A 180 -45.13 8.72 16.75
N LEU A 181 -44.19 8.00 17.37
CA LEU A 181 -43.97 8.01 18.80
C LEU A 181 -43.48 9.38 19.32
N ILE A 182 -42.60 10.05 18.57
CA ILE A 182 -42.11 11.39 18.89
C ILE A 182 -43.29 12.39 18.80
N GLY A 183 -44.11 12.31 17.74
CA GLY A 183 -45.26 13.19 17.55
C GLY A 183 -46.29 13.07 18.67
N THR A 184 -46.63 11.85 19.07
CA THR A 184 -47.57 11.61 20.19
C THR A 184 -47.03 12.08 21.52
N GLY A 185 -45.72 11.89 21.77
CA GLY A 185 -45.06 12.40 22.98
C GLY A 185 -45.14 13.93 23.10
N VAL A 186 -44.89 14.65 22.03
CA VAL A 186 -44.97 16.12 21.97
C VAL A 186 -46.41 16.61 22.22
N VAL A 187 -47.40 15.99 21.59
CA VAL A 187 -48.82 16.36 21.78
C VAL A 187 -49.28 16.16 23.20
N LEU A 188 -48.90 15.04 23.86
CA LEU A 188 -49.22 14.77 25.25
C LEU A 188 -48.54 15.77 26.19
N GLU A 189 -47.31 16.16 25.92
CA GLU A 189 -46.59 17.14 26.75
C GLU A 189 -47.25 18.55 26.65
N ILE A 190 -47.64 18.96 25.44
CA ILE A 190 -48.35 20.24 25.22
C ILE A 190 -49.69 20.23 25.95
N LYS A 191 -50.47 19.13 25.86
CA LYS A 191 -51.78 19.01 26.55
C LYS A 191 -51.64 19.02 28.07
N ARG A 192 -50.52 18.48 28.60
CA ARG A 192 -50.23 18.51 30.03
C ARG A 192 -49.89 19.90 30.55
N ARG A 193 -49.33 20.79 29.71
CA ARG A 193 -48.94 22.15 30.09
C ARG A 193 -50.08 23.17 29.94
N THR A 194 -51.11 22.86 29.15
CA THR A 194 -52.23 23.77 28.86
C THR A 194 -53.53 23.41 29.58
N GLY A 195 -53.59 22.34 30.38
CA GLY A 195 -54.70 21.95 31.24
C GLY A 195 -54.33 22.08 32.69
#